data_e2a5ee240199fc2072427aaa268b8b08
#
_entry.id   e2a5ee240199fc2072427aaa268b8b08
#
_cell.length_a   1.000
_cell.length_b   1.000
_cell.length_c   1.000
_cell.angle_alpha   90.00
_cell.angle_beta   90.00
_cell.angle_gamma   90.00
#
_symmetry.space_group_name_H-M   'P 1'
#
loop_
_entity.id
_entity.type
_entity.pdbx_description
1 polymer ?
#
loop_
_entity_poly.entity_id
_entity_poly.type
_entity_poly.pdbx_seq_one_letter_code
_entity_poly.pdbx_strand_id
1 'polypeptide(L)'
;MTGMDSTASPISRVVAVTGAGTGIGRATARAFADEGAHVVAIGRRAAQLGETASGYDRITPLVTDITAEGGPDRIIRTVIEAHGRLDVLVNNAGIVRGGALGDLTREMITDQVATNLVAPALLAQAALPALETSSGVIVNVSTSVGQRAWPGSSVYAATKTALELLTRSWAVELAPRGIRVAAVAPGAIDTPIGEHQGLTPERMAQVRAWQLAHTPLGRIGRPEEVAWAITQLAAPAASFVTGVVLPVDGGAVVA
;
A
#
# COMPACT_ATOMS: atom_id res chain seq x y z
N MET A 1 12.06 -47.74 9.36
CA MET A 1 11.82 -46.46 10.05
C MET A 1 13.04 -45.59 9.80
N THR A 2 13.00 -44.79 8.77
CA THR A 2 14.03 -43.79 8.45
C THR A 2 13.36 -42.42 8.60
N GLY A 3 13.72 -41.76 9.68
CA GLY A 3 13.26 -40.42 9.95
C GLY A 3 13.78 -39.44 8.87
N MET A 4 12.90 -38.83 8.14
CA MET A 4 13.19 -37.66 7.32
C MET A 4 13.21 -36.44 8.25
N ASP A 5 14.42 -36.09 8.73
CA ASP A 5 14.70 -34.82 9.34
C ASP A 5 14.64 -33.74 8.24
N SER A 6 13.46 -33.18 8.02
CA SER A 6 13.26 -31.99 7.17
C SER A 6 13.32 -30.76 8.03
N THR A 7 14.50 -30.38 8.49
CA THR A 7 14.80 -29.04 9.10
C THR A 7 15.20 -28.04 8.02
N ALA A 8 14.44 -27.97 6.93
CA ALA A 8 14.51 -26.79 6.09
C ALA A 8 13.75 -25.67 6.83
N SER A 9 14.48 -24.67 7.37
CA SER A 9 13.86 -23.45 7.89
C SER A 9 12.90 -22.92 6.84
N PRO A 10 11.66 -22.57 7.20
CA PRO A 10 10.71 -22.05 6.23
C PRO A 10 11.34 -20.85 5.52
N ILE A 11 11.34 -20.87 4.19
CA ILE A 11 11.91 -19.81 3.38
C ILE A 11 11.20 -18.50 3.78
N SER A 12 11.95 -17.55 4.32
CA SER A 12 11.40 -16.27 4.76
C SER A 12 10.80 -15.51 3.57
N ARG A 13 9.58 -15.02 3.72
CA ARG A 13 8.93 -14.19 2.67
C ARG A 13 9.70 -12.90 2.43
N VAL A 14 9.68 -12.42 1.20
CA VAL A 14 10.22 -11.11 0.81
C VAL A 14 9.06 -10.20 0.40
N VAL A 15 9.02 -9.02 1.01
CA VAL A 15 7.94 -8.06 0.88
C VAL A 15 8.48 -6.71 0.42
N ALA A 16 7.93 -6.15 -0.64
CA ALA A 16 8.22 -4.80 -1.10
C ALA A 16 7.06 -3.87 -0.71
N VAL A 17 7.35 -2.82 0.07
CA VAL A 17 6.33 -1.86 0.54
C VAL A 17 6.69 -0.46 0.03
N THR A 18 5.84 0.12 -0.83
CA THR A 18 6.03 1.50 -1.30
C THR A 18 5.44 2.51 -0.33
N GLY A 19 6.04 3.71 -0.24
CA GLY A 19 5.63 4.72 0.73
C GLY A 19 5.86 4.31 2.18
N ALA A 20 6.86 3.46 2.44
CA ALA A 20 7.13 2.84 3.73
C ALA A 20 7.73 3.78 4.78
N GLY A 21 8.01 5.04 4.44
CA GLY A 21 8.67 5.97 5.38
C GLY A 21 7.77 6.48 6.52
N THR A 22 6.45 6.47 6.39
CA THR A 22 5.51 7.02 7.39
C THR A 22 4.16 6.28 7.35
N GLY A 23 3.31 6.55 8.34
CA GLY A 23 1.90 6.14 8.37
C GLY A 23 1.67 4.65 8.11
N ILE A 24 0.70 4.34 7.26
CA ILE A 24 0.30 2.96 6.92
C ILE A 24 1.48 2.15 6.37
N GLY A 25 2.30 2.74 5.48
CA GLY A 25 3.44 2.03 4.89
C GLY A 25 4.50 1.64 5.91
N ARG A 26 4.82 2.52 6.88
CA ARG A 26 5.72 2.21 7.99
C ARG A 26 5.16 1.08 8.85
N ALA A 27 3.91 1.20 9.27
CA ALA A 27 3.25 0.18 10.09
C ALA A 27 3.20 -1.18 9.36
N THR A 28 2.91 -1.18 8.06
CA THR A 28 2.91 -2.39 7.23
C THR A 28 4.29 -3.03 7.13
N ALA A 29 5.34 -2.23 6.89
CA ALA A 29 6.71 -2.74 6.82
C ALA A 29 7.13 -3.42 8.13
N ARG A 30 6.83 -2.79 9.27
CA ARG A 30 7.12 -3.34 10.59
C ARG A 30 6.31 -4.59 10.90
N ALA A 31 5.00 -4.59 10.60
CA ALA A 31 4.15 -5.75 10.81
C ALA A 31 4.64 -7.00 10.05
N PHE A 32 5.06 -6.85 8.79
CA PHE A 32 5.67 -7.96 8.05
C PHE A 32 7.02 -8.41 8.63
N ALA A 33 7.84 -7.48 9.11
CA ALA A 33 9.12 -7.81 9.75
C ALA A 33 8.91 -8.56 11.07
N ASP A 34 7.91 -8.18 11.87
CA ASP A 34 7.50 -8.88 13.09
C ASP A 34 7.00 -10.31 12.81
N GLU A 35 6.39 -10.54 11.62
CA GLU A 35 6.04 -11.87 11.12
C GLU A 35 7.25 -12.66 10.56
N GLY A 36 8.47 -12.09 10.61
CA GLY A 36 9.71 -12.73 10.16
C GLY A 36 10.01 -12.59 8.65
N ALA A 37 9.30 -11.75 7.93
CA ALA A 37 9.59 -11.46 6.52
C ALA A 37 10.78 -10.52 6.36
N HIS A 38 11.52 -10.65 5.24
CA HIS A 38 12.42 -9.61 4.78
C HIS A 38 11.62 -8.52 4.05
N VAL A 39 11.77 -7.27 4.47
CA VAL A 39 10.99 -6.15 3.93
C VAL A 39 11.90 -5.14 3.27
N VAL A 40 11.64 -4.84 1.99
CA VAL A 40 12.25 -3.70 1.32
C VAL A 40 11.31 -2.51 1.47
N ALA A 41 11.72 -1.55 2.29
CA ALA A 41 10.98 -0.32 2.59
C ALA A 41 11.33 0.76 1.57
N ILE A 42 10.40 1.07 0.66
CA ILE A 42 10.62 1.91 -0.52
C ILE A 42 10.02 3.30 -0.30
N GLY A 43 10.80 4.35 -0.60
CA GLY A 43 10.34 5.74 -0.52
C GLY A 43 11.42 6.74 -0.90
N ARG A 44 11.08 8.03 -0.89
CA ARG A 44 11.99 9.10 -1.35
C ARG A 44 12.85 9.70 -0.25
N ARG A 45 12.46 9.54 1.03
CA ARG A 45 13.07 10.23 2.16
C ARG A 45 13.88 9.27 3.00
N ALA A 46 15.22 9.36 2.91
CA ALA A 46 16.15 8.45 3.59
C ALA A 46 15.95 8.43 5.11
N ALA A 47 15.78 9.59 5.76
CA ALA A 47 15.60 9.69 7.21
C ALA A 47 14.38 8.90 7.69
N GLN A 48 13.22 9.09 7.05
CA GLN A 48 11.98 8.40 7.42
C GLN A 48 12.05 6.87 7.17
N LEU A 49 12.76 6.45 6.13
CA LEU A 49 13.00 5.02 5.88
C LEU A 49 13.95 4.45 6.92
N GLY A 50 14.98 5.21 7.33
CA GLY A 50 15.87 4.84 8.43
C GLY A 50 15.12 4.68 9.75
N GLU A 51 14.19 5.59 10.06
CA GLU A 51 13.31 5.46 11.22
C GLU A 51 12.42 4.20 11.14
N THR A 52 11.92 3.88 9.93
CA THR A 52 11.12 2.67 9.72
C THR A 52 11.92 1.40 10.02
N ALA A 53 13.17 1.36 9.59
CA ALA A 53 14.08 0.23 9.79
C ALA A 53 14.70 0.17 11.20
N SER A 54 14.65 1.27 11.96
CA SER A 54 15.27 1.32 13.29
C SER A 54 14.68 0.26 14.22
N GLY A 55 15.55 -0.63 14.73
CA GLY A 55 15.17 -1.77 15.58
C GLY A 55 14.68 -3.00 14.82
N TYR A 56 14.78 -3.01 13.47
CA TYR A 56 14.34 -4.12 12.63
C TYR A 56 15.44 -4.57 11.65
N ASP A 57 16.15 -5.62 11.98
CA ASP A 57 17.22 -6.18 11.12
C ASP A 57 16.72 -6.71 9.77
N ARG A 58 15.41 -6.97 9.67
CA ARG A 58 14.76 -7.49 8.45
C ARG A 58 14.15 -6.44 7.56
N ILE A 59 14.29 -5.14 7.88
CA ILE A 59 13.83 -4.03 7.06
C ILE A 59 15.02 -3.36 6.38
N THR A 60 15.04 -3.41 5.05
CA THR A 60 16.06 -2.75 4.23
C THR A 60 15.48 -1.51 3.57
N PRO A 61 15.98 -0.29 3.88
CA PRO A 61 15.58 0.92 3.19
C PRO A 61 16.03 0.95 1.72
N LEU A 62 15.13 1.34 0.81
CA LEU A 62 15.43 1.61 -0.59
C LEU A 62 14.96 3.02 -0.96
N VAL A 63 15.91 3.95 -1.03
CA VAL A 63 15.62 5.35 -1.35
C VAL A 63 15.47 5.51 -2.85
N THR A 64 14.24 5.71 -3.32
CA THR A 64 13.95 5.87 -4.74
C THR A 64 12.57 6.52 -4.95
N ASP A 65 12.36 7.07 -6.14
CA ASP A 65 11.05 7.55 -6.58
C ASP A 65 10.39 6.50 -7.50
N ILE A 66 9.19 6.07 -7.13
CA ILE A 66 8.41 5.10 -7.89
C ILE A 66 7.89 5.65 -9.22
N THR A 67 7.89 6.98 -9.39
CA THR A 67 7.43 7.67 -10.61
C THR A 67 8.57 7.99 -11.57
N ALA A 68 9.82 7.76 -11.16
CA ALA A 68 10.97 8.01 -12.02
C ALA A 68 10.98 7.05 -13.23
N GLU A 69 11.48 7.52 -14.37
CA GLU A 69 11.63 6.69 -15.57
C GLU A 69 12.48 5.44 -15.27
N GLY A 70 11.98 4.27 -15.62
CA GLY A 70 12.58 2.97 -15.29
C GLY A 70 12.67 2.70 -13.77
N GLY A 71 12.05 3.53 -12.91
CA GLY A 71 12.02 3.37 -11.45
C GLY A 71 11.42 2.04 -11.01
N PRO A 72 10.21 1.67 -11.47
CA PRO A 72 9.58 0.41 -11.12
C PRO A 72 10.46 -0.81 -11.43
N ASP A 73 11.05 -0.89 -12.60
CA ASP A 73 11.93 -2.00 -13.01
C ASP A 73 13.19 -2.06 -12.12
N ARG A 74 13.81 -0.91 -11.84
CA ARG A 74 14.98 -0.85 -10.95
C ARG A 74 14.63 -1.32 -9.53
N ILE A 75 13.48 -0.92 -9.00
CA ILE A 75 13.01 -1.33 -7.68
C ILE A 75 12.91 -2.85 -7.61
N ILE A 76 12.17 -3.47 -8.52
CA ILE A 76 11.95 -4.91 -8.50
C ILE A 76 13.26 -5.66 -8.74
N ARG A 77 14.09 -5.20 -9.68
CA ARG A 77 15.43 -5.78 -9.89
C ARG A 77 16.26 -5.74 -8.61
N THR A 78 16.32 -4.60 -7.90
CA THR A 78 17.06 -4.48 -6.62
C THR A 78 16.54 -5.45 -5.57
N VAL A 79 15.21 -5.64 -5.47
CA VAL A 79 14.61 -6.62 -4.55
C VAL A 79 15.07 -8.05 -4.90
N ILE A 80 15.04 -8.41 -6.18
CA ILE A 80 15.43 -9.75 -6.65
C ILE A 80 16.93 -9.98 -6.50
N GLU A 81 17.77 -8.99 -6.82
CA GLU A 81 19.22 -9.08 -6.63
C GLU A 81 19.61 -9.29 -5.16
N ALA A 82 18.90 -8.63 -4.23
CA ALA A 82 19.17 -8.72 -2.79
C ALA A 82 18.63 -9.99 -2.13
N HIS A 83 17.50 -10.51 -2.58
CA HIS A 83 16.77 -11.56 -1.85
C HIS A 83 16.40 -12.79 -2.70
N GLY A 84 16.62 -12.77 -4.01
CA GLY A 84 16.33 -13.87 -4.94
C GLY A 84 14.85 -14.13 -5.21
N ARG A 85 13.92 -13.41 -4.53
CA ARG A 85 12.46 -13.63 -4.63
C ARG A 85 11.65 -12.39 -4.26
N LEU A 86 10.39 -12.40 -4.62
CA LEU A 86 9.38 -11.46 -4.13
C LEU A 86 8.07 -12.21 -3.92
N ASP A 87 7.52 -12.15 -2.70
CA ASP A 87 6.27 -12.83 -2.33
C ASP A 87 5.09 -11.86 -2.22
N VAL A 88 5.36 -10.62 -1.80
CA VAL A 88 4.31 -9.61 -1.58
C VAL A 88 4.76 -8.27 -2.13
N LEU A 89 3.94 -7.67 -2.99
CA LEU A 89 4.05 -6.28 -3.40
C LEU A 89 2.93 -5.46 -2.75
N VAL A 90 3.28 -4.48 -1.90
CA VAL A 90 2.32 -3.54 -1.31
C VAL A 90 2.43 -2.19 -1.99
N ASN A 91 1.47 -1.86 -2.84
CA ASN A 91 1.29 -0.55 -3.47
C ASN A 91 0.60 0.41 -2.50
N ASN A 92 1.36 0.96 -1.56
CA ASN A 92 0.86 1.88 -0.54
C ASN A 92 1.18 3.35 -0.83
N ALA A 93 2.27 3.65 -1.54
CA ALA A 93 2.61 5.04 -1.87
C ALA A 93 1.45 5.78 -2.53
N GLY A 94 1.17 6.97 -2.05
CA GLY A 94 0.11 7.79 -2.60
C GLY A 94 0.26 9.25 -2.17
N ILE A 95 -0.28 10.14 -2.99
CA ILE A 95 -0.36 11.58 -2.71
C ILE A 95 -1.79 12.06 -2.88
N VAL A 96 -2.11 13.12 -2.16
CA VAL A 96 -3.36 13.86 -2.31
C VAL A 96 -3.02 15.30 -2.68
N ARG A 97 -3.66 15.81 -3.71
CA ARG A 97 -3.69 17.22 -4.08
C ARG A 97 -5.15 17.65 -4.06
N GLY A 98 -5.58 18.25 -2.95
CA GLY A 98 -6.95 18.73 -2.79
C GLY A 98 -7.18 20.02 -3.57
N GLY A 99 -8.43 20.26 -3.97
CA GLY A 99 -8.90 21.46 -4.66
C GLY A 99 -10.29 21.24 -5.23
N ALA A 100 -11.09 22.31 -5.33
CA ALA A 100 -12.33 22.26 -6.05
C ALA A 100 -12.08 22.12 -7.55
N LEU A 101 -13.08 21.64 -8.29
CA LEU A 101 -13.01 21.66 -9.75
C LEU A 101 -12.90 23.11 -10.23
N GLY A 102 -11.82 23.44 -10.94
CA GLY A 102 -11.45 24.80 -11.33
C GLY A 102 -10.18 25.30 -10.66
N ASP A 103 -9.83 24.80 -9.47
CA ASP A 103 -8.60 25.16 -8.76
C ASP A 103 -7.44 24.16 -9.04
N LEU A 104 -7.75 23.01 -9.67
CA LEU A 104 -6.76 21.98 -9.96
C LEU A 104 -5.90 22.36 -11.16
N THR A 105 -4.60 22.43 -10.96
CA THR A 105 -3.64 22.60 -12.06
C THR A 105 -3.39 21.28 -12.77
N ARG A 106 -2.88 21.35 -14.02
CA ARG A 106 -2.43 20.16 -14.76
C ARG A 106 -1.42 19.34 -13.95
N GLU A 107 -0.45 20.01 -13.31
CA GLU A 107 0.57 19.37 -12.48
C GLU A 107 -0.06 18.61 -11.30
N MET A 108 -0.99 19.21 -10.56
CA MET A 108 -1.70 18.55 -9.47
C MET A 108 -2.44 17.29 -9.92
N ILE A 109 -2.99 17.31 -11.13
CA ILE A 109 -3.69 16.16 -11.71
C ILE A 109 -2.69 15.08 -12.12
N THR A 110 -1.65 15.45 -12.89
CA THR A 110 -0.67 14.49 -13.44
C THR A 110 0.14 13.83 -12.35
N ASP A 111 0.55 14.54 -11.30
CA ASP A 111 1.26 14.00 -10.14
C ASP A 111 0.45 12.90 -9.45
N GLN A 112 -0.85 13.14 -9.22
CA GLN A 112 -1.73 12.16 -8.59
C GLN A 112 -1.92 10.93 -9.46
N VAL A 113 -2.12 11.10 -10.75
CA VAL A 113 -2.25 9.99 -11.71
C VAL A 113 -0.95 9.19 -11.77
N ALA A 114 0.19 9.86 -11.88
CA ALA A 114 1.50 9.21 -11.94
C ALA A 114 1.78 8.37 -10.69
N THR A 115 1.54 8.96 -9.49
CA THR A 115 1.87 8.30 -8.22
C THR A 115 0.85 7.24 -7.81
N ASN A 116 -0.46 7.55 -7.93
CA ASN A 116 -1.51 6.72 -7.34
C ASN A 116 -2.02 5.63 -8.30
N LEU A 117 -1.74 5.74 -9.60
CA LEU A 117 -2.27 4.83 -10.61
C LEU A 117 -1.19 4.24 -11.52
N VAL A 118 -0.39 5.09 -12.17
CA VAL A 118 0.60 4.62 -13.15
C VAL A 118 1.74 3.85 -12.47
N ALA A 119 2.33 4.39 -11.40
CA ALA A 119 3.42 3.73 -10.70
C ALA A 119 3.02 2.36 -10.10
N PRO A 120 1.86 2.19 -9.41
CA PRO A 120 1.37 0.87 -9.00
C PRO A 120 1.22 -0.12 -10.16
N ALA A 121 0.72 0.32 -11.32
CA ALA A 121 0.56 -0.54 -12.49
C ALA A 121 1.92 -1.01 -13.04
N LEU A 122 2.87 -0.09 -13.17
CA LEU A 122 4.22 -0.43 -13.64
C LEU A 122 4.99 -1.32 -12.65
N LEU A 123 4.84 -1.06 -11.34
CA LEU A 123 5.42 -1.93 -10.30
C LEU A 123 4.82 -3.33 -10.34
N ALA A 124 3.50 -3.44 -10.46
CA ALA A 124 2.82 -4.72 -10.61
C ALA A 124 3.35 -5.47 -11.83
N GLN A 125 3.42 -4.79 -13.00
CA GLN A 125 3.94 -5.38 -14.24
C GLN A 125 5.39 -5.88 -14.08
N ALA A 126 6.28 -5.06 -13.51
CA ALA A 126 7.67 -5.45 -13.28
C ALA A 126 7.81 -6.63 -12.31
N ALA A 127 6.90 -6.74 -11.33
CA ALA A 127 6.92 -7.78 -10.31
C ALA A 127 6.38 -9.14 -10.79
N LEU A 128 5.65 -9.21 -11.90
CA LEU A 128 4.94 -10.42 -12.35
C LEU A 128 5.82 -11.68 -12.40
N PRO A 129 7.04 -11.68 -12.99
CA PRO A 129 7.85 -12.92 -13.06
C PRO A 129 8.20 -13.46 -11.68
N ALA A 130 8.52 -12.59 -10.73
CA ALA A 130 8.89 -12.99 -9.37
C ALA A 130 7.68 -13.45 -8.56
N LEU A 131 6.55 -12.75 -8.66
CA LEU A 131 5.29 -13.11 -7.99
C LEU A 131 4.71 -14.42 -8.54
N GLU A 132 4.84 -14.71 -9.83
CA GLU A 132 4.44 -15.97 -10.43
C GLU A 132 5.25 -17.13 -9.85
N THR A 133 6.57 -16.97 -9.77
CA THR A 133 7.47 -17.99 -9.20
C THR A 133 7.15 -18.30 -7.73
N SER A 134 6.71 -17.31 -6.97
CA SER A 134 6.41 -17.44 -5.54
C SER A 134 4.93 -17.75 -5.23
N SER A 135 4.05 -17.80 -6.23
CA SER A 135 2.59 -17.77 -6.05
C SER A 135 2.17 -16.61 -5.14
N GLY A 136 2.72 -15.44 -5.43
CA GLY A 136 2.70 -14.26 -4.58
C GLY A 136 1.39 -13.49 -4.58
N VAL A 137 1.42 -12.31 -3.95
CA VAL A 137 0.25 -11.45 -3.83
C VAL A 137 0.58 -9.97 -4.02
N ILE A 138 -0.31 -9.24 -4.68
CA ILE A 138 -0.31 -7.78 -4.75
C ILE A 138 -1.39 -7.27 -3.81
N VAL A 139 -1.03 -6.35 -2.90
CA VAL A 139 -1.98 -5.65 -2.04
C VAL A 139 -1.93 -4.16 -2.36
N ASN A 140 -3.03 -3.63 -2.88
CA ASN A 140 -3.17 -2.22 -3.20
C ASN A 140 -3.80 -1.46 -2.03
N VAL A 141 -3.28 -0.28 -1.71
CA VAL A 141 -3.88 0.61 -0.70
C VAL A 141 -4.70 1.68 -1.41
N SER A 142 -6.02 1.52 -1.38
CA SER A 142 -7.01 2.46 -1.90
C SER A 142 -7.42 3.48 -0.82
N THR A 143 -8.68 3.84 -0.76
CA THR A 143 -9.30 4.69 0.25
C THR A 143 -10.82 4.52 0.25
N SER A 144 -11.45 4.67 1.39
CA SER A 144 -12.92 4.71 1.48
C SER A 144 -13.52 5.98 0.83
N VAL A 145 -12.70 7.02 0.64
CA VAL A 145 -13.12 8.29 -0.02
C VAL A 145 -13.60 8.06 -1.45
N GLY A 146 -13.08 7.08 -2.18
CA GLY A 146 -13.51 6.76 -3.55
C GLY A 146 -14.89 6.11 -3.64
N GLN A 147 -15.42 5.61 -2.54
CA GLN A 147 -16.73 4.93 -2.48
C GLN A 147 -17.90 5.89 -2.22
N ARG A 148 -17.60 7.15 -1.94
CA ARG A 148 -18.56 8.26 -1.80
C ARG A 148 -18.09 9.47 -2.61
N ALA A 149 -19.03 10.32 -3.05
CA ALA A 149 -18.71 11.62 -3.62
C ALA A 149 -18.06 12.50 -2.53
N TRP A 150 -16.88 13.05 -2.83
CA TRP A 150 -16.13 13.86 -1.87
C TRP A 150 -15.66 15.17 -2.50
N PRO A 151 -16.30 16.31 -2.16
CA PRO A 151 -15.88 17.60 -2.68
C PRO A 151 -14.42 17.92 -2.33
N GLY A 152 -13.70 18.50 -3.28
CA GLY A 152 -12.29 18.88 -3.10
C GLY A 152 -11.26 17.75 -3.18
N SER A 153 -11.68 16.51 -3.51
CA SER A 153 -10.78 15.37 -3.66
C SER A 153 -11.09 14.50 -4.88
N SER A 154 -11.75 15.06 -5.89
CA SER A 154 -12.28 14.30 -7.03
C SER A 154 -11.22 13.51 -7.79
N VAL A 155 -10.07 14.12 -8.12
CA VAL A 155 -9.00 13.44 -8.85
C VAL A 155 -8.36 12.35 -7.98
N TYR A 156 -8.10 12.63 -6.70
CA TYR A 156 -7.60 11.62 -5.76
C TYR A 156 -8.56 10.42 -5.68
N ALA A 157 -9.85 10.67 -5.43
CA ALA A 157 -10.86 9.62 -5.38
C ALA A 157 -10.90 8.82 -6.68
N ALA A 158 -10.87 9.48 -7.84
CA ALA A 158 -10.86 8.82 -9.14
C ALA A 158 -9.64 7.90 -9.33
N THR A 159 -8.42 8.35 -8.95
CA THR A 159 -7.22 7.50 -9.03
C THR A 159 -7.32 6.27 -8.13
N LYS A 160 -7.88 6.40 -6.94
CA LYS A 160 -8.04 5.30 -6.00
C LYS A 160 -9.17 4.32 -6.42
N THR A 161 -10.28 4.84 -6.94
CA THR A 161 -11.34 3.99 -7.53
C THR A 161 -10.83 3.24 -8.77
N ALA A 162 -10.01 3.88 -9.60
CA ALA A 162 -9.35 3.20 -10.72
C ALA A 162 -8.44 2.07 -10.22
N LEU A 163 -7.68 2.26 -9.14
CA LEU A 163 -6.85 1.22 -8.54
C LEU A 163 -7.69 0.05 -7.98
N GLU A 164 -8.89 0.31 -7.45
CA GLU A 164 -9.83 -0.74 -7.04
C GLU A 164 -10.34 -1.56 -8.23
N LEU A 165 -10.64 -0.90 -9.35
CA LEU A 165 -11.03 -1.60 -10.57
C LEU A 165 -9.87 -2.44 -11.12
N LEU A 166 -8.65 -1.90 -11.14
CA LEU A 166 -7.44 -2.64 -11.50
C LEU A 166 -7.23 -3.85 -10.59
N THR A 167 -7.48 -3.71 -9.27
CA THR A 167 -7.41 -4.85 -8.33
C THR A 167 -8.31 -6.00 -8.75
N ARG A 168 -9.55 -5.71 -9.13
CA ARG A 168 -10.51 -6.74 -9.60
C ARG A 168 -10.11 -7.33 -10.95
N SER A 169 -9.69 -6.49 -11.91
CA SER A 169 -9.25 -6.94 -13.23
C SER A 169 -8.01 -7.82 -13.13
N TRP A 170 -6.98 -7.37 -12.41
CA TRP A 170 -5.76 -8.14 -12.20
C TRP A 170 -5.99 -9.44 -11.42
N ALA A 171 -6.95 -9.47 -10.49
CA ALA A 171 -7.31 -10.70 -9.79
C ALA A 171 -7.77 -11.79 -10.76
N VAL A 172 -8.53 -11.43 -11.80
CA VAL A 172 -8.99 -12.36 -12.84
C VAL A 172 -7.85 -12.72 -13.81
N GLU A 173 -7.10 -11.71 -14.26
CA GLU A 173 -6.01 -11.88 -15.24
C GLU A 173 -4.85 -12.73 -14.69
N LEU A 174 -4.54 -12.57 -13.40
CA LEU A 174 -3.35 -13.17 -12.78
C LEU A 174 -3.64 -14.47 -12.02
N ALA A 175 -4.91 -14.82 -11.77
CA ALA A 175 -5.29 -16.07 -11.13
C ALA A 175 -4.73 -17.33 -11.83
N PRO A 176 -4.73 -17.43 -13.19
CA PRO A 176 -4.11 -18.58 -13.87
C PRO A 176 -2.59 -18.69 -13.65
N ARG A 177 -1.94 -17.59 -13.23
CA ARG A 177 -0.52 -17.54 -12.88
C ARG A 177 -0.25 -17.78 -11.39
N GLY A 178 -1.27 -18.12 -10.61
CA GLY A 178 -1.18 -18.34 -9.17
C GLY A 178 -0.99 -17.05 -8.34
N ILE A 179 -1.14 -15.86 -8.92
CA ILE A 179 -0.96 -14.58 -8.23
C ILE A 179 -2.32 -14.08 -7.74
N ARG A 180 -2.41 -13.72 -6.46
CA ARG A 180 -3.59 -13.06 -5.90
C ARG A 180 -3.44 -11.55 -5.93
N VAL A 181 -4.56 -10.84 -6.06
CA VAL A 181 -4.60 -9.38 -5.97
C VAL A 181 -5.74 -8.97 -5.06
N ALA A 182 -5.44 -8.14 -4.08
CA ALA A 182 -6.44 -7.61 -3.14
C ALA A 182 -6.17 -6.13 -2.87
N ALA A 183 -7.13 -5.45 -2.30
CA ALA A 183 -6.97 -4.07 -1.84
C ALA A 183 -7.53 -3.89 -0.44
N VAL A 184 -6.96 -2.92 0.29
CA VAL A 184 -7.58 -2.31 1.46
C VAL A 184 -8.06 -0.91 1.11
N ALA A 185 -9.18 -0.47 1.68
CA ALA A 185 -9.73 0.87 1.52
C ALA A 185 -9.80 1.57 2.89
N PRO A 186 -8.70 2.22 3.35
CA PRO A 186 -8.66 2.91 4.62
C PRO A 186 -9.62 4.10 4.66
N GLY A 187 -10.25 4.32 5.81
CA GLY A 187 -10.99 5.53 6.15
C GLY A 187 -10.09 6.61 6.72
N ALA A 188 -10.59 7.29 7.76
CA ALA A 188 -9.82 8.26 8.53
C ALA A 188 -8.78 7.54 9.40
N ILE A 189 -7.51 7.61 9.00
CA ILE A 189 -6.38 7.00 9.70
C ILE A 189 -5.40 8.08 10.16
N ASP A 190 -4.86 7.92 11.37
CA ASP A 190 -3.89 8.86 11.97
C ASP A 190 -2.53 8.77 11.25
N THR A 191 -2.37 9.59 10.24
CA THR A 191 -1.17 9.62 9.38
C THR A 191 -0.79 11.05 9.05
N PRO A 192 0.47 11.33 8.70
CA PRO A 192 0.90 12.69 8.33
C PRO A 192 0.44 13.13 6.93
N ILE A 193 -0.56 12.45 6.33
CA ILE A 193 -1.01 12.76 4.97
C ILE A 193 -1.56 14.19 4.83
N GLY A 194 -2.22 14.70 5.86
CA GLY A 194 -2.71 16.08 5.90
C GLY A 194 -1.58 17.12 5.90
N GLU A 195 -0.52 16.86 6.65
CA GLU A 195 0.69 17.69 6.66
C GLU A 195 1.38 17.68 5.29
N HIS A 196 1.45 16.51 4.66
CA HIS A 196 2.01 16.37 3.31
C HIS A 196 1.20 17.09 2.22
N GLN A 197 -0.07 17.40 2.50
CA GLN A 197 -0.93 18.23 1.66
C GLN A 197 -0.73 19.73 1.89
N GLY A 198 0.01 20.13 2.92
CA GLY A 198 0.18 21.51 3.32
C GLY A 198 -1.07 22.12 3.96
N LEU A 199 -1.93 21.32 4.57
CA LEU A 199 -3.09 21.82 5.31
C LEU A 199 -2.62 22.57 6.56
N THR A 200 -3.28 23.72 6.86
CA THR A 200 -3.04 24.42 8.11
C THR A 200 -3.56 23.63 9.31
N PRO A 201 -3.03 23.85 10.55
CA PRO A 201 -3.53 23.19 11.74
C PRO A 201 -5.04 23.33 11.93
N GLU A 202 -5.60 24.53 11.65
CA GLU A 202 -7.04 24.80 11.76
C GLU A 202 -7.83 23.95 10.76
N ARG A 203 -7.33 23.84 9.53
CA ARG A 203 -7.99 23.02 8.50
C ARG A 203 -7.89 21.55 8.81
N MET A 204 -6.75 21.09 9.34
CA MET A 204 -6.61 19.70 9.82
C MET A 204 -7.59 19.40 10.95
N ALA A 205 -7.77 20.31 11.92
CA ALA A 205 -8.74 20.15 13.00
C ALA A 205 -10.19 20.04 12.48
N GLN A 206 -10.57 20.88 11.50
CA GLN A 206 -11.89 20.80 10.84
C GLN A 206 -12.10 19.46 10.13
N VAL A 207 -11.10 19.00 9.37
CA VAL A 207 -11.15 17.71 8.68
C VAL A 207 -11.29 16.58 9.70
N ARG A 208 -10.51 16.63 10.78
CA ARG A 208 -10.56 15.61 11.85
C ARG A 208 -11.90 15.57 12.56
N ALA A 209 -12.47 16.73 12.89
CA ALA A 209 -13.81 16.82 13.49
C ALA A 209 -14.87 16.20 12.57
N TRP A 210 -14.82 16.53 11.29
CA TRP A 210 -15.71 15.97 10.28
C TRP A 210 -15.55 14.44 10.16
N GLN A 211 -14.31 13.94 10.11
CA GLN A 211 -14.01 12.50 10.04
C GLN A 211 -14.57 11.75 11.25
N LEU A 212 -14.41 12.29 12.45
CA LEU A 212 -14.95 11.72 13.69
C LEU A 212 -16.48 11.63 13.64
N ALA A 213 -17.16 12.70 13.18
CA ALA A 213 -18.62 12.74 13.07
C ALA A 213 -19.19 11.74 12.06
N HIS A 214 -18.36 11.30 11.08
CA HIS A 214 -18.77 10.40 9.99
C HIS A 214 -18.09 9.02 10.05
N THR A 215 -17.50 8.66 11.20
CA THR A 215 -16.96 7.33 11.44
C THR A 215 -17.79 6.67 12.57
N PRO A 216 -18.62 5.66 12.27
CA PRO A 216 -19.49 5.01 13.25
C PRO A 216 -18.79 4.49 14.51
N LEU A 217 -17.54 4.00 14.39
CA LEU A 217 -16.77 3.60 15.56
C LEU A 217 -16.31 4.78 16.45
N GLY A 218 -16.62 6.04 16.09
CA GLY A 218 -16.42 7.24 16.91
C GLY A 218 -14.95 7.62 17.13
N ARG A 219 -14.01 7.09 16.36
CA ARG A 219 -12.58 7.38 16.49
C ARG A 219 -11.86 7.35 15.14
N ILE A 220 -10.70 7.97 15.11
CA ILE A 220 -9.75 7.82 13.99
C ILE A 220 -9.04 6.45 14.15
N GLY A 221 -8.85 5.74 13.03
CA GLY A 221 -8.11 4.49 13.00
C GLY A 221 -6.60 4.72 13.12
N ARG A 222 -5.88 3.69 13.54
CA ARG A 222 -4.42 3.70 13.61
C ARG A 222 -3.82 3.04 12.37
N PRO A 223 -2.61 3.44 11.93
CA PRO A 223 -1.90 2.79 10.84
C PRO A 223 -1.76 1.28 11.00
N GLU A 224 -1.56 0.80 12.23
CA GLU A 224 -1.40 -0.62 12.57
C GLU A 224 -2.68 -1.44 12.28
N GLU A 225 -3.86 -0.82 12.36
CA GLU A 225 -5.13 -1.50 12.05
C GLU A 225 -5.27 -1.75 10.55
N VAL A 226 -4.74 -0.85 9.72
CA VAL A 226 -4.66 -1.07 8.27
C VAL A 226 -3.56 -2.07 7.92
N ALA A 227 -2.40 -1.97 8.58
CA ALA A 227 -1.29 -2.89 8.41
C ALA A 227 -1.70 -4.33 8.71
N TRP A 228 -2.46 -4.55 9.79
CA TRP A 228 -3.05 -5.85 10.12
C TRP A 228 -3.89 -6.39 8.95
N ALA A 229 -4.78 -5.61 8.38
CA ALA A 229 -5.61 -6.05 7.25
C ALA A 229 -4.75 -6.41 6.02
N ILE A 230 -3.69 -5.64 5.76
CA ILE A 230 -2.75 -5.90 4.66
C ILE A 230 -2.02 -7.23 4.89
N THR A 231 -1.47 -7.49 6.09
CA THR A 231 -0.75 -8.73 6.40
C THR A 231 -1.69 -9.95 6.34
N GLN A 232 -2.96 -9.82 6.79
CA GLN A 232 -3.95 -10.90 6.69
C GLN A 232 -4.31 -11.24 5.22
N LEU A 233 -4.53 -10.24 4.37
CA LEU A 233 -4.79 -10.46 2.94
C LEU A 233 -3.56 -11.08 2.23
N ALA A 234 -2.36 -10.76 2.68
CA ALA A 234 -1.11 -11.30 2.15
C ALA A 234 -0.75 -12.68 2.75
N ALA A 235 -1.42 -13.12 3.81
CA ALA A 235 -1.12 -14.39 4.47
C ALA A 235 -1.40 -15.59 3.56
N PRO A 236 -0.62 -16.70 3.67
CA PRO A 236 -0.92 -17.97 2.97
C PRO A 236 -2.32 -18.49 3.30
N ALA A 237 -2.82 -18.27 4.51
CA ALA A 237 -4.18 -18.65 4.93
C ALA A 237 -5.28 -17.97 4.11
N ALA A 238 -4.99 -16.82 3.48
CA ALA A 238 -5.91 -16.12 2.60
C ALA A 238 -5.89 -16.65 1.15
N SER A 239 -5.44 -17.87 0.92
CA SER A 239 -5.21 -18.47 -0.42
C SER A 239 -6.44 -18.45 -1.35
N PHE A 240 -7.65 -18.37 -0.80
CA PHE A 240 -8.89 -18.30 -1.58
C PHE A 240 -9.48 -16.89 -1.64
N VAL A 241 -8.72 -15.86 -1.23
CA VAL A 241 -9.14 -14.46 -1.25
C VAL A 241 -8.38 -13.72 -2.35
N THR A 242 -9.11 -13.29 -3.40
CA THR A 242 -8.58 -12.45 -4.49
C THR A 242 -9.69 -11.51 -5.00
N GLY A 243 -9.36 -10.38 -5.60
CA GLY A 243 -10.30 -9.39 -6.15
C GLY A 243 -11.07 -8.58 -5.10
N VAL A 244 -10.83 -8.79 -3.81
CA VAL A 244 -11.52 -8.08 -2.74
C VAL A 244 -10.96 -6.66 -2.56
N VAL A 245 -11.85 -5.73 -2.25
CA VAL A 245 -11.52 -4.41 -1.71
C VAL A 245 -12.09 -4.36 -0.29
N LEU A 246 -11.25 -4.45 0.71
CA LEU A 246 -11.62 -4.53 2.13
C LEU A 246 -11.62 -3.13 2.75
N PRO A 247 -12.79 -2.56 3.14
CA PRO A 247 -12.83 -1.33 3.91
C PRO A 247 -12.19 -1.50 5.29
N VAL A 248 -11.33 -0.56 5.67
CA VAL A 248 -10.74 -0.46 7.03
C VAL A 248 -10.98 0.98 7.49
N ASP A 249 -12.23 1.30 7.78
CA ASP A 249 -12.73 2.68 7.83
C ASP A 249 -13.64 2.97 9.04
N GLY A 250 -13.77 2.03 9.96
CA GLY A 250 -14.65 2.19 11.12
C GLY A 250 -16.13 2.30 10.76
N GLY A 251 -16.53 1.79 9.60
CA GLY A 251 -17.91 1.80 9.11
C GLY A 251 -18.30 3.04 8.30
N ALA A 252 -17.35 3.92 7.98
CA ALA A 252 -17.64 5.19 7.30
C ALA A 252 -18.31 5.05 5.93
N VAL A 253 -18.14 3.92 5.22
CA VAL A 253 -18.73 3.72 3.88
C VAL A 253 -20.20 3.29 3.95
N VAL A 254 -20.63 2.70 5.06
CA VAL A 254 -21.98 2.11 5.22
C VAL A 254 -22.92 2.93 6.12
N ALA A 255 -22.44 4.08 6.63
CA ALA A 255 -23.20 5.00 7.48
C ALA A 255 -23.78 6.19 6.72
#